data_1806cdfecf0a0cac987f4be6820d8a9c
#
_entry.id   1806cdfecf0a0cac987f4be6820d8a9c
#
_cell.length_a   1.000
_cell.length_b   1.000
_cell.length_c   1.000
_cell.angle_alpha   90.00
_cell.angle_beta   90.00
_cell.angle_gamma   90.00
#
_symmetry.space_group_name_H-M   'P 1'
#
loop_
_entity.id
_entity.type
_entity.pdbx_description
1 polymer ?
#
loop_
_entity_poly.entity_id
_entity_poly.type
_entity_poly.pdbx_seq_one_letter_code
_entity_poly.pdbx_strand_id
1 'polypeptide(L)'
;VFMHKVDGLYAKGAGRTNIKEANAVADFILERISSETSRLSIGVVTLNSDQQRCIEDCLDERRRKNSDLEPYFQGTNDYEPIFVKNLESVQGDERDVIILSLCYGPTEPSAKTMSMNFGPLNKSGGERRLNVAITRATTEVHVFASFNSSMIDLSRTQALAVQHLKYYMEFAEKGPQALAEKAIAISGVDQFDSYFEESVAYALRNKGWKVQTQVGVSKFRIDMGIIHPNKPGNYMVGIECDGATYHGSPAARDRDRVRYILFAILCYTILRVWSIDYYI
;
A
#
# COMPACT_ATOMS: atom_id res chain seq x y z
N VAL A 1 -2.80 0.71 7.61
CA VAL A 1 -1.70 -0.17 7.17
C VAL A 1 -0.80 -0.43 8.36
N PHE A 2 -0.46 -1.70 8.60
CA PHE A 2 0.30 -2.16 9.75
C PHE A 2 1.54 -2.92 9.28
N MET A 3 2.70 -2.64 9.89
CA MET A 3 3.95 -3.32 9.58
C MET A 3 4.25 -4.40 10.62
N HIS A 4 4.48 -5.62 10.18
CA HIS A 4 4.90 -6.76 10.98
C HIS A 4 6.31 -7.17 10.58
N LYS A 5 7.27 -6.85 11.44
CA LYS A 5 8.65 -7.27 11.20
C LYS A 5 8.88 -8.67 11.74
N VAL A 6 9.38 -9.55 10.87
CA VAL A 6 9.69 -10.94 11.19
C VAL A 6 11.21 -11.15 11.18
N ASP A 7 11.74 -11.87 12.15
CA ASP A 7 13.15 -12.29 12.14
C ASP A 7 13.32 -13.55 11.26
N GLY A 8 13.18 -13.36 9.95
CA GLY A 8 13.24 -14.39 8.93
C GLY A 8 14.38 -14.18 7.94
N LEU A 9 14.72 -15.23 7.21
CA LEU A 9 15.73 -15.22 6.16
C LEU A 9 15.13 -15.70 4.85
N TYR A 10 15.51 -15.04 3.77
CA TYR A 10 15.10 -15.45 2.43
C TYR A 10 15.97 -16.59 1.90
N ALA A 11 15.37 -17.74 1.62
CA ALA A 11 16.05 -18.89 1.05
C ALA A 11 16.27 -18.71 -0.47
N LYS A 12 17.28 -17.91 -0.83
CA LYS A 12 17.64 -17.65 -2.23
C LYS A 12 18.18 -18.94 -2.88
N GLY A 13 17.53 -19.38 -3.95
CA GLY A 13 17.96 -20.56 -4.72
C GLY A 13 17.28 -21.85 -4.32
N ALA A 14 17.17 -22.17 -3.03
CA ALA A 14 16.56 -23.39 -2.53
C ALA A 14 15.10 -23.14 -2.07
N GLY A 15 14.20 -22.83 -3.01
CA GLY A 15 12.77 -22.70 -2.70
C GLY A 15 12.21 -21.28 -2.75
N ARG A 16 13.04 -20.25 -2.77
CA ARG A 16 12.62 -18.81 -2.84
C ARG A 16 11.53 -18.45 -1.84
N THR A 17 11.68 -18.94 -0.61
CA THR A 17 10.73 -18.78 0.48
C THR A 17 11.35 -18.09 1.69
N ASN A 18 10.50 -17.62 2.60
CA ASN A 18 10.84 -17.19 3.94
C ASN A 18 9.90 -17.90 4.91
N ILE A 19 10.35 -19.04 5.41
CA ILE A 19 9.53 -19.94 6.25
C ILE A 19 9.08 -19.28 7.57
N LYS A 20 9.92 -18.43 8.18
CA LYS A 20 9.54 -17.74 9.40
C LYS A 20 8.43 -16.71 9.12
N GLU A 21 8.51 -16.01 7.98
CA GLU A 21 7.47 -15.09 7.56
C GLU A 21 6.17 -15.83 7.23
N ALA A 22 6.25 -16.99 6.53
CA ALA A 22 5.09 -17.82 6.25
C ALA A 22 4.39 -18.31 7.53
N ASN A 23 5.15 -18.75 8.53
CA ASN A 23 4.60 -19.12 9.83
C ASN A 23 3.96 -17.93 10.56
N ALA A 24 4.61 -16.77 10.56
CA ALA A 24 4.08 -15.57 11.21
C ALA A 24 2.75 -15.12 10.56
N VAL A 25 2.64 -15.21 9.23
CA VAL A 25 1.39 -14.96 8.51
C VAL A 25 0.31 -15.96 8.91
N ALA A 26 0.64 -17.27 8.95
CA ALA A 26 -0.31 -18.28 9.34
C ALA A 26 -0.78 -18.12 10.80
N ASP A 27 0.12 -17.80 11.72
CA ASP A 27 -0.21 -17.56 13.14
C ASP A 27 -1.11 -16.32 13.29
N PHE A 28 -0.82 -15.24 12.56
CA PHE A 28 -1.65 -14.04 12.55
C PHE A 28 -3.08 -14.32 12.04
N ILE A 29 -3.22 -15.13 10.99
CA ILE A 29 -4.55 -15.53 10.49
C ILE A 29 -5.33 -16.29 11.57
N LEU A 30 -4.69 -17.24 12.23
CA LEU A 30 -5.33 -18.01 13.29
C LEU A 30 -5.76 -17.15 14.49
N GLU A 31 -4.90 -16.22 14.91
CA GLU A 31 -5.23 -15.28 15.97
C GLU A 31 -6.45 -14.43 15.60
N ARG A 32 -6.50 -13.94 14.36
CA ARG A 32 -7.65 -13.14 13.87
C ARG A 32 -8.95 -13.95 13.81
N ILE A 33 -8.90 -15.20 13.35
CA ILE A 33 -10.07 -16.09 13.29
C ILE A 33 -10.58 -16.43 14.70
N SER A 34 -9.67 -16.68 15.65
CA SER A 34 -10.01 -17.04 17.02
C SER A 34 -10.55 -15.87 17.83
N SER A 35 -10.34 -14.65 17.38
CA SER A 35 -10.87 -13.44 18.04
C SER A 35 -12.32 -13.25 17.60
N GLU A 36 -13.28 -13.56 18.46
CA GLU A 36 -14.74 -13.48 18.23
C GLU A 36 -15.25 -12.08 17.82
N THR A 37 -14.40 -11.06 17.88
CA THR A 37 -14.76 -9.66 17.68
C THR A 37 -14.78 -9.20 16.23
N SER A 38 -14.23 -9.97 15.28
CA SER A 38 -14.13 -9.51 13.90
C SER A 38 -14.48 -10.61 12.89
N ARG A 39 -15.60 -10.42 12.19
CA ARG A 39 -16.02 -11.24 11.03
C ARG A 39 -15.40 -10.74 9.72
N LEU A 40 -14.21 -10.13 9.76
CA LEU A 40 -13.57 -9.58 8.58
C LEU A 40 -13.03 -10.70 7.69
N SER A 41 -13.31 -10.58 6.41
CA SER A 41 -12.76 -11.50 5.39
C SER A 41 -11.26 -11.26 5.19
N ILE A 42 -10.49 -12.36 4.99
CA ILE A 42 -9.02 -12.31 4.94
C ILE A 42 -8.51 -12.83 3.60
N GLY A 43 -7.55 -12.12 3.02
CA GLY A 43 -6.79 -12.57 1.86
C GLY A 43 -5.29 -12.38 2.08
N VAL A 44 -4.50 -13.32 1.59
CA VAL A 44 -3.04 -13.22 1.59
C VAL A 44 -2.53 -13.01 0.18
N VAL A 45 -1.65 -12.03 0.00
CA VAL A 45 -0.97 -11.76 -1.25
C VAL A 45 0.53 -11.89 -1.07
N THR A 46 1.17 -12.71 -1.89
CA THR A 46 2.62 -12.92 -1.87
C THR A 46 3.28 -12.37 -3.12
N LEU A 47 4.56 -12.03 -3.05
CA LEU A 47 5.29 -11.55 -4.23
C LEU A 47 5.70 -12.68 -5.19
N ASN A 48 5.70 -13.94 -4.75
CA ASN A 48 6.03 -15.09 -5.60
C ASN A 48 5.21 -16.34 -5.23
N SER A 49 5.13 -17.29 -6.17
CA SER A 49 4.36 -18.53 -6.02
C SER A 49 4.97 -19.53 -5.03
N ASP A 50 6.28 -19.49 -4.80
CA ASP A 50 6.91 -20.41 -3.84
C ASP A 50 6.53 -20.03 -2.40
N GLN A 51 6.50 -18.74 -2.09
CA GLN A 51 6.03 -18.25 -0.80
C GLN A 51 4.52 -18.48 -0.61
N GLN A 52 3.74 -18.37 -1.68
CA GLN A 52 2.32 -18.73 -1.64
C GLN A 52 2.14 -20.16 -1.15
N ARG A 53 2.79 -21.13 -1.80
CA ARG A 53 2.73 -22.54 -1.40
C ARG A 53 3.24 -22.75 0.03
N CYS A 54 4.33 -22.08 0.41
CA CYS A 54 4.87 -22.17 1.75
C CYS A 54 3.86 -21.73 2.82
N ILE A 55 3.09 -20.66 2.57
CA ILE A 55 2.02 -20.22 3.47
C ILE A 55 0.85 -21.21 3.46
N GLU A 56 0.45 -21.70 2.29
CA GLU A 56 -0.60 -22.73 2.15
C GLU A 56 -0.23 -23.98 2.96
N ASP A 57 1.00 -24.47 2.86
CA ASP A 57 1.49 -25.62 3.62
C ASP A 57 1.46 -25.33 5.14
N CYS A 58 1.85 -24.16 5.58
CA CYS A 58 1.78 -23.73 6.98
C CYS A 58 0.34 -23.69 7.50
N LEU A 59 -0.60 -23.24 6.70
CA LEU A 59 -2.02 -23.19 7.05
C LEU A 59 -2.62 -24.60 7.07
N ASP A 60 -2.30 -25.44 6.09
CA ASP A 60 -2.77 -26.83 6.04
C ASP A 60 -2.28 -27.66 7.23
N GLU A 61 -1.05 -27.47 7.69
CA GLU A 61 -0.57 -28.10 8.91
C GLU A 61 -1.41 -27.73 10.13
N ARG A 62 -1.80 -26.47 10.25
CA ARG A 62 -2.62 -25.97 11.36
C ARG A 62 -4.08 -26.47 11.27
N ARG A 63 -4.65 -26.50 10.07
CA ARG A 63 -5.99 -27.04 9.81
C ARG A 63 -6.09 -28.52 10.17
N ARG A 64 -5.09 -29.33 9.83
CA ARG A 64 -5.04 -30.75 10.21
C ARG A 64 -5.05 -30.97 11.73
N LYS A 65 -4.54 -30.01 12.50
CA LYS A 65 -4.52 -30.04 13.97
C LYS A 65 -5.81 -29.52 14.59
N ASN A 66 -6.59 -28.72 13.85
CA ASN A 66 -7.83 -28.11 14.33
C ASN A 66 -8.86 -28.02 13.19
N SER A 67 -9.85 -28.91 13.23
CA SER A 67 -10.94 -28.98 12.24
C SER A 67 -11.89 -27.79 12.29
N ASP A 68 -11.94 -27.06 13.41
CA ASP A 68 -12.82 -25.90 13.59
C ASP A 68 -12.44 -24.73 12.69
N LEU A 69 -11.26 -24.81 12.07
CA LEU A 69 -10.76 -23.83 11.10
C LEU A 69 -11.36 -24.01 9.69
N GLU A 70 -11.87 -25.20 9.35
CA GLU A 70 -12.34 -25.54 8.00
C GLU A 70 -13.38 -24.57 7.41
N PRO A 71 -14.39 -24.08 8.17
CA PRO A 71 -15.38 -23.14 7.65
C PRO A 71 -14.78 -21.86 7.05
N TYR A 72 -13.65 -21.39 7.58
CA TYR A 72 -12.99 -20.17 7.11
C TYR A 72 -12.23 -20.38 5.79
N PHE A 73 -11.88 -21.61 5.46
CA PHE A 73 -11.15 -21.96 4.23
C PHE A 73 -12.06 -22.46 3.11
N GLN A 74 -13.15 -23.14 3.46
CA GLN A 74 -14.12 -23.63 2.47
C GLN A 74 -15.14 -22.57 2.08
N GLY A 75 -15.34 -21.57 2.94
CA GLY A 75 -16.40 -20.58 2.83
C GLY A 75 -17.75 -21.17 3.30
N THR A 76 -18.56 -20.30 3.85
CA THR A 76 -19.93 -20.59 4.26
C THR A 76 -20.81 -19.41 3.91
N ASN A 77 -22.11 -19.45 4.21
CA ASN A 77 -22.99 -18.30 4.04
C ASN A 77 -22.56 -17.09 4.90
N ASP A 78 -21.81 -17.32 5.96
CA ASP A 78 -21.37 -16.30 6.93
C ASP A 78 -19.91 -15.85 6.70
N TYR A 79 -19.11 -16.63 5.97
CA TYR A 79 -17.68 -16.37 5.79
C TYR A 79 -17.24 -16.54 4.34
N GLU A 80 -16.62 -15.51 3.79
CA GLU A 80 -15.86 -15.64 2.54
C GLU A 80 -14.59 -16.46 2.78
N PRO A 81 -14.24 -17.41 1.88
CA PRO A 81 -13.08 -18.25 2.07
C PRO A 81 -11.78 -17.43 2.08
N ILE A 82 -10.90 -17.78 3.03
CA ILE A 82 -9.54 -17.25 3.06
C ILE A 82 -8.83 -17.70 1.79
N PHE A 83 -8.18 -16.77 1.10
CA PHE A 83 -7.35 -17.12 -0.03
C PHE A 83 -5.87 -16.79 0.22
N VAL A 84 -4.99 -17.57 -0.41
CA VAL A 84 -3.57 -17.24 -0.55
C VAL A 84 -3.25 -17.17 -2.04
N LYS A 85 -2.85 -15.99 -2.52
CA LYS A 85 -2.59 -15.74 -3.95
C LYS A 85 -1.27 -14.99 -4.12
N ASN A 86 -0.68 -15.05 -5.30
CA ASN A 86 0.46 -14.22 -5.64
C ASN A 86 0.05 -12.99 -6.46
N LEU A 87 0.99 -12.06 -6.69
CA LEU A 87 0.75 -10.81 -7.42
C LEU A 87 0.14 -10.99 -8.83
N GLU A 88 0.33 -12.16 -9.46
CA GLU A 88 -0.15 -12.41 -10.81
C GLU A 88 -1.58 -12.97 -10.82
N SER A 89 -2.04 -13.54 -9.70
CA SER A 89 -3.33 -14.22 -9.59
C SER A 89 -4.37 -13.49 -8.73
N VAL A 90 -4.02 -12.41 -8.03
CA VAL A 90 -4.91 -11.70 -7.10
C VAL A 90 -5.86 -10.71 -7.78
N GLN A 91 -5.81 -10.57 -9.08
CA GLN A 91 -6.65 -9.61 -9.79
C GLN A 91 -8.14 -9.98 -9.70
N GLY A 92 -8.97 -9.03 -9.26
CA GLY A 92 -10.43 -9.19 -9.16
C GLY A 92 -10.92 -9.61 -7.77
N ASP A 93 -10.04 -10.04 -6.88
CA ASP A 93 -10.41 -10.41 -5.51
C ASP A 93 -10.29 -9.21 -4.56
N GLU A 94 -11.21 -9.10 -3.62
CA GLU A 94 -11.18 -8.10 -2.54
C GLU A 94 -11.48 -8.80 -1.21
N ARG A 95 -10.89 -8.32 -0.10
CA ARG A 95 -11.19 -8.74 1.27
C ARG A 95 -11.09 -7.53 2.20
N ASP A 96 -11.68 -7.66 3.37
CA ASP A 96 -11.58 -6.62 4.40
C ASP A 96 -10.13 -6.45 4.86
N VAL A 97 -9.45 -7.57 5.06
CA VAL A 97 -8.06 -7.62 5.50
C VAL A 97 -7.21 -8.25 4.42
N ILE A 98 -6.18 -7.54 3.95
CA ILE A 98 -5.16 -8.09 3.07
C ILE A 98 -3.84 -8.18 3.83
N ILE A 99 -3.26 -9.37 3.82
CA ILE A 99 -1.94 -9.66 4.33
C ILE A 99 -0.97 -9.70 3.14
N LEU A 100 -0.02 -8.78 3.11
CA LEU A 100 1.02 -8.73 2.08
C LEU A 100 2.30 -9.37 2.63
N SER A 101 2.66 -10.56 2.16
CA SER A 101 3.91 -11.25 2.49
C SER A 101 4.97 -10.90 1.45
N LEU A 102 6.02 -10.19 1.86
CA LEU A 102 7.06 -9.75 0.94
C LEU A 102 8.06 -10.86 0.60
N CYS A 103 8.28 -11.81 1.48
CA CYS A 103 9.15 -12.99 1.33
C CYS A 103 10.64 -12.65 1.18
N TYR A 104 10.96 -11.76 0.23
CA TYR A 104 12.34 -11.34 -0.05
C TYR A 104 12.94 -10.67 1.18
N GLY A 105 14.28 -10.72 1.29
CA GLY A 105 14.95 -10.16 2.43
C GLY A 105 16.41 -10.58 2.50
N PRO A 106 17.05 -10.39 3.66
CA PRO A 106 18.38 -10.88 3.93
C PRO A 106 18.44 -12.40 3.78
N THR A 107 19.58 -12.90 3.26
CA THR A 107 19.86 -14.34 3.14
C THR A 107 20.69 -14.86 4.30
N GLU A 108 21.24 -13.96 5.11
CA GLU A 108 22.11 -14.27 6.26
C GLU A 108 21.70 -13.42 7.46
N PRO A 109 21.87 -13.94 8.68
CA PRO A 109 21.64 -13.16 9.89
C PRO A 109 22.56 -11.92 9.91
N SER A 110 22.04 -10.79 10.39
CA SER A 110 22.78 -9.53 10.52
C SER A 110 23.31 -8.92 9.20
N ALA A 111 22.82 -9.36 8.05
CA ALA A 111 23.17 -8.76 6.76
C ALA A 111 22.77 -7.28 6.73
N LYS A 112 23.74 -6.40 6.40
CA LYS A 112 23.51 -4.96 6.24
C LYS A 112 22.89 -4.59 4.89
N THR A 113 22.96 -5.49 3.94
CA THR A 113 22.45 -5.29 2.57
C THR A 113 21.67 -6.52 2.11
N MET A 114 20.80 -6.33 1.15
CA MET A 114 20.02 -7.39 0.52
C MET A 114 19.96 -7.22 -1.00
N SER A 115 19.40 -8.22 -1.68
CA SER A 115 19.14 -8.11 -3.11
C SER A 115 17.99 -7.13 -3.38
N MET A 116 18.14 -6.31 -4.43
CA MET A 116 17.06 -5.43 -4.91
C MET A 116 16.15 -6.13 -5.95
N ASN A 117 16.22 -7.44 -6.04
CA ASN A 117 15.35 -8.24 -6.90
C ASN A 117 14.17 -8.76 -6.08
N PHE A 118 12.99 -8.19 -6.31
CA PHE A 118 11.70 -8.57 -5.73
C PHE A 118 10.83 -9.30 -6.77
N GLY A 119 11.45 -10.07 -7.64
CA GLY A 119 10.76 -10.92 -8.63
C GLY A 119 9.84 -10.14 -9.57
N PRO A 120 8.51 -10.35 -9.51
CA PRO A 120 7.56 -9.68 -10.40
C PRO A 120 7.58 -8.15 -10.34
N LEU A 121 8.01 -7.55 -9.23
CA LEU A 121 8.10 -6.09 -9.11
C LEU A 121 9.22 -5.50 -9.96
N ASN A 122 10.28 -6.25 -10.23
CA ASN A 122 11.35 -5.77 -11.10
C ASN A 122 11.06 -5.91 -12.60
N LYS A 123 9.96 -6.58 -12.96
CA LYS A 123 9.52 -6.72 -14.35
C LYS A 123 8.66 -5.53 -14.78
N SER A 124 8.52 -5.34 -16.08
CA SER A 124 7.60 -4.34 -16.67
C SER A 124 6.19 -4.51 -16.10
N GLY A 125 5.55 -3.40 -15.70
CA GLY A 125 4.23 -3.40 -15.06
C GLY A 125 4.23 -3.86 -13.59
N GLY A 126 5.42 -3.98 -12.96
CA GLY A 126 5.54 -4.32 -11.54
C GLY A 126 4.81 -3.33 -10.63
N GLU A 127 4.84 -2.04 -10.98
CA GLU A 127 4.14 -0.98 -10.26
C GLU A 127 2.62 -1.17 -10.28
N ARG A 128 2.07 -1.68 -11.39
CA ARG A 128 0.63 -1.98 -11.49
C ARG A 128 0.26 -3.18 -10.63
N ARG A 129 1.10 -4.23 -10.63
CA ARG A 129 0.89 -5.42 -9.78
C ARG A 129 0.89 -5.07 -8.30
N LEU A 130 1.88 -4.27 -7.85
CA LEU A 130 1.94 -3.80 -6.47
C LEU A 130 0.68 -2.99 -6.12
N ASN A 131 0.28 -2.08 -7.02
CA ASN A 131 -0.91 -1.27 -6.84
C ASN A 131 -2.16 -2.14 -6.69
N VAL A 132 -2.36 -3.11 -7.60
CA VAL A 132 -3.46 -4.07 -7.48
C VAL A 132 -3.45 -4.77 -6.13
N ALA A 133 -2.31 -5.27 -5.66
CA ALA A 133 -2.20 -5.99 -4.39
C ALA A 133 -2.62 -5.14 -3.19
N ILE A 134 -2.07 -3.91 -3.06
CA ILE A 134 -2.34 -3.04 -1.90
C ILE A 134 -3.76 -2.45 -1.89
N THR A 135 -4.46 -2.48 -3.03
CA THR A 135 -5.83 -1.97 -3.16
C THR A 135 -6.90 -3.05 -3.04
N ARG A 136 -6.53 -4.28 -2.76
CA ARG A 136 -7.48 -5.39 -2.53
C ARG A 136 -8.10 -5.36 -1.14
N ALA A 137 -7.57 -4.57 -0.21
CA ALA A 137 -8.14 -4.40 1.12
C ALA A 137 -9.24 -3.34 1.11
N THR A 138 -10.37 -3.64 1.75
CA THR A 138 -11.43 -2.65 2.01
C THR A 138 -11.22 -1.95 3.34
N THR A 139 -10.54 -2.58 4.30
CA THR A 139 -10.39 -2.07 5.67
C THR A 139 -8.92 -2.00 6.12
N GLU A 140 -8.18 -3.11 6.08
CA GLU A 140 -6.84 -3.20 6.65
C GLU A 140 -5.84 -3.84 5.70
N VAL A 141 -4.60 -3.32 5.69
CA VAL A 141 -3.45 -4.01 5.08
C VAL A 141 -2.39 -4.29 6.14
N HIS A 142 -1.95 -5.53 6.22
CA HIS A 142 -0.88 -5.99 7.08
C HIS A 142 0.32 -6.43 6.25
N VAL A 143 1.44 -5.74 6.38
CA VAL A 143 2.67 -6.02 5.63
C VAL A 143 3.62 -6.85 6.50
N PHE A 144 3.95 -8.06 6.04
CA PHE A 144 4.94 -8.91 6.68
C PHE A 144 6.26 -8.87 5.91
N ALA A 145 7.36 -8.57 6.59
CA ALA A 145 8.69 -8.51 5.99
C ALA A 145 9.79 -8.79 7.01
N SER A 146 10.91 -9.34 6.51
CA SER A 146 12.11 -9.58 7.32
C SER A 146 13.17 -8.48 7.19
N PHE A 147 12.83 -7.36 6.59
CA PHE A 147 13.70 -6.20 6.41
C PHE A 147 12.94 -4.89 6.61
N ASN A 148 13.64 -3.80 6.82
CA ASN A 148 13.05 -2.47 6.91
C ASN A 148 13.16 -1.75 5.57
N SER A 149 12.31 -0.74 5.36
CA SER A 149 12.34 0.12 4.17
C SER A 149 13.72 0.74 3.90
N SER A 150 14.50 1.02 4.95
CA SER A 150 15.85 1.56 4.86
C SER A 150 16.85 0.62 4.16
N MET A 151 16.58 -0.69 4.14
CA MET A 151 17.42 -1.67 3.43
C MET A 151 17.17 -1.69 1.93
N ILE A 152 16.11 -1.06 1.44
CA ILE A 152 15.88 -0.87 0.00
C ILE A 152 16.75 0.29 -0.49
N ASP A 153 17.81 -0.05 -1.19
CA ASP A 153 18.75 0.91 -1.79
C ASP A 153 18.33 1.21 -3.24
N LEU A 154 17.74 2.38 -3.44
CA LEU A 154 17.23 2.80 -4.76
C LEU A 154 18.35 3.09 -5.76
N SER A 155 19.60 3.29 -5.32
CA SER A 155 20.74 3.45 -6.23
C SER A 155 21.10 2.15 -6.98
N ARG A 156 20.63 1.00 -6.45
CA ARG A 156 20.92 -0.34 -6.99
C ARG A 156 19.78 -0.91 -7.83
N THR A 157 18.74 -0.14 -8.09
CA THR A 157 17.59 -0.57 -8.90
C THR A 157 16.97 0.61 -9.64
N GLN A 158 16.51 0.36 -10.85
CA GLN A 158 15.72 1.32 -11.63
C GLN A 158 14.24 0.94 -11.69
N ALA A 159 13.83 -0.13 -11.02
CA ALA A 159 12.47 -0.60 -11.04
C ALA A 159 11.56 0.34 -10.23
N LEU A 160 10.65 1.02 -10.90
CA LEU A 160 9.68 1.94 -10.30
C LEU A 160 8.84 1.26 -9.20
N ALA A 161 8.48 -0.01 -9.39
CA ALA A 161 7.74 -0.78 -8.40
C ALA A 161 8.52 -0.97 -7.09
N VAL A 162 9.86 -1.11 -7.15
CA VAL A 162 10.70 -1.23 -5.95
C VAL A 162 10.78 0.10 -5.21
N GLN A 163 10.79 1.21 -5.93
CA GLN A 163 10.68 2.55 -5.34
C GLN A 163 9.33 2.73 -4.63
N HIS A 164 8.23 2.32 -5.27
CA HIS A 164 6.89 2.37 -4.67
C HIS A 164 6.80 1.46 -3.43
N LEU A 165 7.36 0.25 -3.50
CA LEU A 165 7.42 -0.67 -2.35
C LEU A 165 8.15 -0.02 -1.16
N LYS A 166 9.30 0.61 -1.41
CA LYS A 166 10.05 1.32 -0.36
C LYS A 166 9.18 2.38 0.32
N TYR A 167 8.50 3.22 -0.45
CA TYR A 167 7.65 4.27 0.09
C TYR A 167 6.44 3.72 0.84
N TYR A 168 5.86 2.63 0.34
CA TYR A 168 4.76 1.96 1.00
C TYR A 168 5.18 1.35 2.35
N MET A 169 6.36 0.73 2.40
CA MET A 169 6.93 0.21 3.64
C MET A 169 7.26 1.34 4.63
N GLU A 170 7.86 2.44 4.17
CA GLU A 170 8.13 3.60 5.04
C GLU A 170 6.83 4.16 5.65
N PHE A 171 5.76 4.19 4.86
CA PHE A 171 4.43 4.56 5.36
C PHE A 171 3.90 3.54 6.38
N ALA A 172 4.05 2.23 6.12
CA ALA A 172 3.63 1.18 7.06
C ALA A 172 4.43 1.21 8.38
N GLU A 173 5.72 1.59 8.32
CA GLU A 173 6.62 1.68 9.48
C GLU A 173 6.39 2.93 10.33
N LYS A 174 6.17 4.08 9.70
CA LYS A 174 6.18 5.40 10.35
C LYS A 174 4.83 6.10 10.37
N GLY A 175 3.85 5.54 9.66
CA GLY A 175 2.54 6.16 9.48
C GLY A 175 2.58 7.39 8.55
N PRO A 176 1.54 8.26 8.62
CA PRO A 176 1.41 9.43 7.75
C PRO A 176 2.59 10.43 7.81
N GLN A 177 3.34 10.44 8.90
CA GLN A 177 4.51 11.31 9.07
C GLN A 177 5.60 11.06 8.02
N ALA A 178 5.77 9.81 7.57
CA ALA A 178 6.74 9.47 6.53
C ALA A 178 6.47 10.17 5.19
N LEU A 179 5.21 10.38 4.87
CA LEU A 179 4.80 11.07 3.64
C LEU A 179 4.94 12.59 3.81
N ALA A 180 4.67 13.10 5.01
CA ALA A 180 4.81 14.51 5.33
C ALA A 180 6.26 14.98 5.26
N GLU A 181 7.21 14.24 5.81
CA GLU A 181 8.64 14.54 5.74
C GLU A 181 9.15 14.63 4.29
N LYS A 182 8.66 13.73 3.42
CA LYS A 182 9.04 13.74 2.00
C LYS A 182 8.36 14.85 1.21
N ALA A 183 7.09 15.13 1.51
CA ALA A 183 6.37 16.24 0.88
C ALA A 183 7.06 17.57 1.19
N ILE A 184 7.52 17.77 2.43
CA ILE A 184 8.29 18.95 2.85
C ILE A 184 9.65 19.02 2.14
N ALA A 185 10.33 17.88 1.96
CA ALA A 185 11.64 17.85 1.28
C ALA A 185 11.56 18.14 -0.24
N ILE A 186 10.41 17.91 -0.86
CA ILE A 186 10.17 18.16 -2.29
C ILE A 186 9.61 19.57 -2.53
N SER A 187 9.06 20.24 -1.52
CA SER A 187 8.26 21.48 -1.63
C SER A 187 9.07 22.79 -1.72
N GLY A 188 10.29 22.73 -2.24
CA GLY A 188 11.10 23.96 -2.46
C GLY A 188 10.65 24.85 -3.63
N VAL A 189 9.76 24.38 -4.51
CA VAL A 189 9.25 25.13 -5.67
C VAL A 189 7.78 24.79 -5.88
N ASP A 190 6.93 25.82 -5.94
CA ASP A 190 5.55 25.66 -6.36
C ASP A 190 5.50 25.06 -7.77
N GLN A 191 4.83 23.91 -7.90
CA GLN A 191 4.58 23.25 -9.19
C GLN A 191 3.08 23.21 -9.42
N PHE A 192 2.66 23.65 -10.59
CA PHE A 192 1.28 23.56 -11.06
C PHE A 192 1.27 22.86 -12.41
N ASP A 193 0.33 21.95 -12.60
CA ASP A 193 0.15 21.27 -13.87
C ASP A 193 -0.82 22.07 -14.79
N SER A 194 -1.53 23.05 -14.22
CA SER A 194 -2.45 23.93 -14.97
C SER A 194 -2.56 25.33 -14.35
N TYR A 195 -2.93 26.29 -15.19
CA TYR A 195 -3.27 27.65 -14.75
C TYR A 195 -4.45 27.68 -13.76
N PHE A 196 -5.36 26.72 -13.88
CA PHE A 196 -6.50 26.60 -12.97
C PHE A 196 -6.04 26.26 -11.55
N GLU A 197 -5.13 25.29 -11.40
CA GLU A 197 -4.53 24.95 -10.11
C GLU A 197 -3.83 26.15 -9.46
N GLU A 198 -3.06 26.91 -10.26
CA GLU A 198 -2.39 28.13 -9.80
C GLU A 198 -3.38 29.17 -9.27
N SER A 199 -4.48 29.38 -9.99
CA SER A 199 -5.54 30.32 -9.62
C SER A 199 -6.22 29.93 -8.31
N VAL A 200 -6.52 28.66 -8.12
CA VAL A 200 -7.12 28.12 -6.88
C VAL A 200 -6.16 28.25 -5.71
N ALA A 201 -4.88 27.92 -5.89
CA ALA A 201 -3.85 28.06 -4.86
C ALA A 201 -3.69 29.53 -4.41
N TYR A 202 -3.67 30.43 -5.37
CA TYR A 202 -3.58 31.88 -5.11
C TYR A 202 -4.80 32.40 -4.33
N ALA A 203 -6.01 32.00 -4.72
CA ALA A 203 -7.24 32.39 -4.02
C ALA A 203 -7.27 31.89 -2.57
N LEU A 204 -6.80 30.65 -2.32
CA LEU A 204 -6.71 30.10 -0.97
C LEU A 204 -5.66 30.83 -0.11
N ARG A 205 -4.49 31.12 -0.67
CA ARG A 205 -3.41 31.83 0.02
C ARG A 205 -3.84 33.26 0.38
N ASN A 206 -4.57 33.94 -0.49
CA ASN A 206 -5.13 35.27 -0.21
C ASN A 206 -6.15 35.27 0.94
N LYS A 207 -6.79 34.12 1.19
CA LYS A 207 -7.66 33.91 2.36
C LYS A 207 -6.89 33.47 3.62
N GLY A 208 -5.56 33.47 3.58
CA GLY A 208 -4.69 33.19 4.72
C GLY A 208 -4.39 31.66 4.92
N TRP A 209 -4.79 30.80 4.00
CA TRP A 209 -4.49 29.38 4.10
C TRP A 209 -3.06 29.09 3.66
N LYS A 210 -2.39 28.19 4.40
CA LYS A 210 -1.10 27.64 3.98
C LYS A 210 -1.35 26.47 3.04
N VAL A 211 -1.03 26.67 1.76
CA VAL A 211 -1.27 25.71 0.68
C VAL A 211 0.05 25.15 0.20
N GLN A 212 0.17 23.82 0.18
CA GLN A 212 1.22 23.08 -0.46
C GLN A 212 0.68 22.49 -1.76
N THR A 213 1.45 22.65 -2.85
CA THR A 213 1.09 22.13 -4.18
C THR A 213 1.66 20.74 -4.40
N GLN A 214 1.06 19.97 -5.30
CA GLN A 214 1.51 18.65 -5.74
C GLN A 214 1.84 17.71 -4.57
N VAL A 215 0.89 17.57 -3.62
CA VAL A 215 1.06 16.78 -2.41
C VAL A 215 1.00 15.29 -2.75
N GLY A 216 2.05 14.53 -2.42
CA GLY A 216 2.16 13.10 -2.66
C GLY A 216 3.45 12.70 -3.35
N VAL A 217 3.52 11.48 -3.86
CA VAL A 217 4.73 10.90 -4.46
C VAL A 217 4.47 10.35 -5.86
N SER A 218 5.40 10.60 -6.78
CA SER A 218 5.34 10.12 -8.17
C SER A 218 4.05 10.50 -8.90
N LYS A 219 3.33 9.53 -9.46
CA LYS A 219 2.05 9.72 -10.18
C LYS A 219 0.83 9.82 -9.26
N PHE A 220 1.04 9.66 -7.95
CA PHE A 220 -0.01 9.74 -6.93
C PHE A 220 0.13 11.05 -6.17
N ARG A 221 -0.32 12.15 -6.78
CA ARG A 221 -0.31 13.48 -6.18
C ARG A 221 -1.72 14.06 -6.18
N ILE A 222 -2.05 14.80 -5.12
CA ILE A 222 -3.17 15.76 -5.11
C ILE A 222 -2.62 17.10 -5.56
N ASP A 223 -3.40 17.86 -6.29
CA ASP A 223 -2.96 19.14 -6.80
C ASP A 223 -2.59 20.09 -5.67
N MET A 224 -3.33 20.06 -4.55
CA MET A 224 -3.04 20.90 -3.37
C MET A 224 -3.46 20.25 -2.06
N GLY A 225 -2.75 20.61 -0.97
CA GLY A 225 -3.13 20.31 0.41
C GLY A 225 -3.13 21.56 1.28
N ILE A 226 -4.19 21.79 2.04
CA ILE A 226 -4.24 22.84 3.07
C ILE A 226 -3.57 22.31 4.32
N ILE A 227 -2.46 22.90 4.71
CA ILE A 227 -1.65 22.48 5.86
C ILE A 227 -2.42 22.70 7.16
N HIS A 228 -2.44 21.68 8.04
CA HIS A 228 -3.09 21.80 9.35
C HIS A 228 -2.29 22.74 10.27
N PRO A 229 -2.92 23.80 10.83
CA PRO A 229 -2.19 24.84 11.58
C PRO A 229 -1.50 24.32 12.84
N ASN A 230 -2.09 23.32 13.52
CA ASN A 230 -1.64 22.81 14.81
C ASN A 230 -1.07 21.39 14.76
N LYS A 231 -0.97 20.77 13.57
CA LYS A 231 -0.43 19.42 13.41
C LYS A 231 0.57 19.42 12.25
N PRO A 232 1.86 19.68 12.50
CA PRO A 232 2.88 19.68 11.45
C PRO A 232 2.87 18.36 10.68
N GLY A 233 2.94 18.46 9.35
CA GLY A 233 2.95 17.29 8.48
C GLY A 233 1.59 16.69 8.13
N ASN A 234 0.49 17.23 8.68
CA ASN A 234 -0.86 16.83 8.32
C ASN A 234 -1.57 17.92 7.50
N TYR A 235 -2.49 17.48 6.66
CA TYR A 235 -3.34 18.38 5.88
C TYR A 235 -4.77 18.34 6.42
N MET A 236 -5.42 19.49 6.48
CA MET A 236 -6.84 19.58 6.82
C MET A 236 -7.71 19.09 5.67
N VAL A 237 -7.33 19.49 4.47
CA VAL A 237 -8.11 19.23 3.24
C VAL A 237 -7.13 19.01 2.09
N GLY A 238 -7.39 17.99 1.28
CA GLY A 238 -6.81 17.82 -0.04
C GLY A 238 -7.73 18.42 -1.10
N ILE A 239 -7.16 19.06 -2.12
CA ILE A 239 -7.92 19.69 -3.20
C ILE A 239 -7.44 19.10 -4.53
N GLU A 240 -8.38 18.62 -5.32
CA GLU A 240 -8.20 18.22 -6.71
C GLU A 240 -8.91 19.19 -7.63
N CYS A 241 -8.19 19.66 -8.64
CA CYS A 241 -8.66 20.61 -9.64
C CYS A 241 -8.98 19.89 -10.95
N ASP A 242 -10.25 19.55 -11.17
CA ASP A 242 -10.66 18.83 -12.37
C ASP A 242 -10.91 19.80 -13.54
N GLY A 243 -10.07 19.71 -14.57
CA GLY A 243 -10.26 20.43 -15.84
C GLY A 243 -11.29 19.76 -16.77
N ALA A 244 -11.83 20.50 -17.72
CA ALA A 244 -12.90 20.05 -18.65
C ALA A 244 -12.55 18.83 -19.54
N THR A 245 -11.29 18.37 -19.57
CA THR A 245 -10.80 17.29 -20.45
C THR A 245 -10.77 15.90 -19.81
N TYR A 246 -11.25 15.74 -18.58
CA TYR A 246 -11.04 14.49 -17.79
C TYR A 246 -12.16 13.45 -17.91
N HIS A 247 -12.84 13.37 -19.02
CA HIS A 247 -13.91 12.38 -19.23
C HIS A 247 -13.45 11.19 -20.09
N GLY A 248 -13.41 9.99 -19.49
CA GLY A 248 -13.79 8.79 -20.22
C GLY A 248 -12.85 7.61 -20.36
N SER A 249 -12.04 7.21 -19.35
CA SER A 249 -11.46 5.86 -19.41
C SER A 249 -11.73 5.03 -18.14
N PRO A 250 -12.06 3.71 -18.29
CA PRO A 250 -12.26 2.81 -17.14
C PRO A 250 -11.02 2.70 -16.21
N ALA A 251 -9.83 2.93 -16.77
CA ALA A 251 -8.57 2.99 -16.00
C ALA A 251 -8.44 4.24 -15.10
N ALA A 252 -9.32 5.24 -15.24
CA ALA A 252 -9.37 6.39 -14.37
C ALA A 252 -9.95 6.04 -12.99
N ARG A 253 -11.00 5.20 -12.93
CA ARG A 253 -11.68 4.82 -11.69
C ARG A 253 -10.76 4.05 -10.72
N ASP A 254 -9.94 3.14 -11.22
CA ASP A 254 -9.01 2.38 -10.38
C ASP A 254 -7.86 3.27 -9.86
N ARG A 255 -7.39 4.21 -10.68
CA ARG A 255 -6.42 5.23 -10.26
C ARG A 255 -6.99 6.15 -9.20
N ASP A 256 -8.24 6.57 -9.36
CA ASP A 256 -8.93 7.44 -8.42
C ASP A 256 -9.17 6.77 -7.07
N ARG A 257 -9.49 5.48 -7.04
CA ARG A 257 -9.70 4.74 -5.79
C ARG A 257 -8.40 4.63 -4.95
N VAL A 258 -7.25 4.38 -5.59
CA VAL A 258 -5.94 4.32 -4.92
C VAL A 258 -5.50 5.69 -4.44
N ARG A 259 -5.67 6.70 -5.28
CA ARG A 259 -5.49 8.10 -4.88
C ARG A 259 -6.34 8.41 -3.65
N TYR A 260 -7.61 8.08 -3.70
CA TYR A 260 -8.56 8.35 -2.61
C TYR A 260 -8.15 7.69 -1.29
N ILE A 261 -7.69 6.43 -1.30
CA ILE A 261 -7.26 5.71 -0.10
C ILE A 261 -5.97 6.33 0.47
N LEU A 262 -4.97 6.61 -0.37
CA LEU A 262 -3.72 7.26 0.06
C LEU A 262 -3.98 8.66 0.62
N PHE A 263 -4.96 9.37 0.08
CA PHE A 263 -5.26 10.73 0.47
C PHE A 263 -6.27 10.85 1.61
N ALA A 264 -7.19 9.90 1.77
CA ALA A 264 -8.00 9.80 2.97
C ALA A 264 -7.14 9.57 4.24
N ILE A 265 -5.93 9.05 4.06
CA ILE A 265 -4.94 8.87 5.13
C ILE A 265 -4.20 10.18 5.43
N LEU A 266 -3.90 11.01 4.41
CA LEU A 266 -3.18 12.28 4.55
C LEU A 266 -4.09 13.46 4.88
N CYS A 267 -5.34 13.40 4.42
CA CYS A 267 -6.33 14.45 4.56
C CYS A 267 -7.64 13.84 5.05
N TYR A 268 -8.22 14.41 6.10
CA TYR A 268 -9.54 14.00 6.59
C TYR A 268 -10.68 14.26 5.57
N THR A 269 -10.42 15.11 4.57
CA THR A 269 -11.42 15.50 3.55
C THR A 269 -10.70 15.80 2.23
N ILE A 270 -11.27 15.32 1.12
CA ILE A 270 -10.84 15.71 -0.24
C ILE A 270 -11.97 16.52 -0.86
N LEU A 271 -11.62 17.68 -1.38
CA LEU A 271 -12.52 18.53 -2.14
C LEU A 271 -12.12 18.49 -3.62
N ARG A 272 -13.11 18.36 -4.50
CA ARG A 272 -12.95 18.51 -5.94
C ARG A 272 -13.45 19.90 -6.33
N VAL A 273 -12.63 20.64 -7.06
CA VAL A 273 -12.96 21.93 -7.63
C VAL A 273 -12.99 21.78 -9.14
N TRP A 274 -14.17 22.04 -9.72
CA TRP A 274 -14.35 21.96 -11.16
C TRP A 274 -14.06 23.31 -11.80
N SER A 275 -13.34 23.33 -12.91
CA SER A 275 -13.03 24.55 -13.63
C SER A 275 -14.29 25.31 -14.10
N ILE A 276 -15.36 24.57 -14.40
CA ILE A 276 -16.66 25.13 -14.81
C ILE A 276 -17.32 25.92 -13.68
N ASP A 277 -17.21 25.46 -12.43
CA ASP A 277 -17.83 26.10 -11.27
C ASP A 277 -17.01 27.27 -10.70
N TYR A 278 -15.73 27.37 -11.09
CA TYR A 278 -14.82 28.39 -10.56
C TYR A 278 -14.89 29.72 -11.32
N TYR A 279 -15.27 29.70 -12.61
CA TYR A 279 -15.32 30.90 -13.47
C TYR A 279 -16.73 31.48 -13.63
N ILE A 280 -17.72 30.99 -12.88
CA ILE A 280 -19.06 31.56 -12.74
C ILE A 280 -19.10 32.47 -11.51
#